data_883e41cd70436bd2411b6b36d5925d22
#
_entry.id   883e41cd70436bd2411b6b36d5925d22
#
_cell.length_a   1.000
_cell.length_b   1.000
_cell.length_c   1.000
_cell.angle_alpha   90.00
_cell.angle_beta   90.00
_cell.angle_gamma   90.00
#
_symmetry.space_group_name_H-M   'P 1'
#
loop_
_entity.id
_entity.type
_entity.pdbx_description
1 polymer ?
#
loop_
_entity_poly.entity_id
_entity_poly.type
_entity_poly.pdbx_seq_one_letter_code
_entity_poly.pdbx_strand_id
1 'polypeptide(L)'
;MFTFLKNVFKKGELRQKVIFTLGILFVYRLGAAITIPSVNTGALSSSDATNGIFGIMNLLGGGTLERFSLFSLGVSPYITSSIIIELLSMDVIPALSQWRKEGNTGKKKKDRVTRYVTLFLAALQGGVLTYAFDNGYKILADSSIWTYIYVVLIMMAGSMLSLIHISEPTRHAQIS
;
A
#
# COMPACT_ATOMS: atom_id res chain seq x y z
N MET A 1 7.20 -12.91 30.52
CA MET A 1 7.41 -12.31 29.21
C MET A 1 8.66 -12.83 28.50
N PHE A 2 9.81 -12.87 29.14
CA PHE A 2 11.07 -13.40 28.56
C PHE A 2 11.03 -14.90 28.20
N THR A 3 10.29 -15.71 28.91
CA THR A 3 10.11 -17.15 28.61
C THR A 3 9.32 -17.41 27.36
N PHE A 4 8.36 -16.54 27.05
CA PHE A 4 7.57 -16.60 25.80
C PHE A 4 8.45 -16.29 24.58
N LEU A 5 9.25 -15.24 24.64
CA LEU A 5 10.22 -14.88 23.59
C LEU A 5 11.23 -16.02 23.35
N LYS A 6 11.77 -16.62 24.43
CA LYS A 6 12.71 -17.73 24.31
C LYS A 6 12.11 -18.98 23.67
N ASN A 7 10.82 -19.23 23.90
CA ASN A 7 10.08 -20.35 23.29
C ASN A 7 9.72 -20.10 21.83
N VAL A 8 9.44 -18.84 21.45
CA VAL A 8 9.19 -18.43 20.06
C VAL A 8 10.45 -18.64 19.21
N PHE A 9 11.64 -18.30 19.75
CA PHE A 9 12.91 -18.50 19.04
C PHE A 9 13.37 -19.96 18.98
N LYS A 10 12.85 -20.83 19.84
CA LYS A 10 13.23 -22.25 19.91
C LYS A 10 12.49 -23.13 18.88
N LYS A 11 11.28 -22.71 18.43
CA LYS A 11 10.54 -23.40 17.36
C LYS A 11 10.94 -22.83 16.00
N GLY A 12 11.60 -23.63 15.15
CA GLY A 12 12.16 -23.21 13.86
C GLY A 12 11.16 -22.56 12.92
N GLU A 13 9.91 -23.03 12.87
CA GLU A 13 8.85 -22.47 12.03
C GLU A 13 8.41 -21.06 12.49
N LEU A 14 8.28 -20.84 13.78
CA LEU A 14 7.93 -19.53 14.34
C LEU A 14 9.05 -18.51 14.13
N ARG A 15 10.31 -18.92 14.29
CA ARG A 15 11.47 -18.09 14.04
C ARG A 15 11.51 -17.60 12.60
N GLN A 16 11.28 -18.50 11.64
CA GLN A 16 11.28 -18.16 10.21
C GLN A 16 10.18 -17.15 9.87
N LYS A 17 8.97 -17.31 10.41
CA LYS A 17 7.86 -16.36 10.24
C LYS A 17 8.17 -15.00 10.86
N VAL A 18 8.76 -14.97 12.05
CA VAL A 18 9.13 -13.71 12.73
C VAL A 18 10.24 -12.98 11.97
N ILE A 19 11.29 -13.69 11.55
CA ILE A 19 12.39 -13.09 10.77
C ILE A 19 11.86 -12.54 9.42
N PHE A 20 10.97 -13.27 8.76
CA PHE A 20 10.34 -12.85 7.53
C PHE A 20 9.50 -11.56 7.73
N THR A 21 8.67 -11.52 8.78
CA THR A 21 7.87 -10.34 9.12
C THR A 21 8.75 -9.12 9.43
N LEU A 22 9.82 -9.32 10.21
CA LEU A 22 10.78 -8.25 10.51
C LEU A 22 11.50 -7.78 9.24
N GLY A 23 11.86 -8.68 8.33
CA GLY A 23 12.43 -8.35 7.03
C GLY A 23 11.50 -7.48 6.19
N ILE A 24 10.22 -7.83 6.10
CA ILE A 24 9.20 -7.04 5.39
C ILE A 24 9.06 -5.64 6.02
N LEU A 25 8.96 -5.57 7.35
CA LEU A 25 8.87 -4.29 8.06
C LEU A 25 10.10 -3.41 7.81
N PHE A 26 11.29 -4.02 7.76
CA PHE A 26 12.52 -3.31 7.45
C PHE A 26 12.51 -2.75 6.02
N VAL A 27 12.13 -3.54 5.02
CA VAL A 27 12.01 -3.11 3.62
C VAL A 27 10.95 -2.01 3.49
N TYR A 28 9.81 -2.17 4.16
CA TYR A 28 8.77 -1.12 4.21
C TYR A 28 9.32 0.18 4.80
N ARG A 29 10.07 0.10 5.89
CA ARG A 29 10.66 1.29 6.53
C ARG A 29 11.68 1.98 5.64
N LEU A 30 12.51 1.21 4.91
CA LEU A 30 13.43 1.75 3.92
C LEU A 30 12.69 2.49 2.80
N GLY A 31 11.67 1.88 2.22
CA GLY A 31 10.86 2.52 1.17
C GLY A 31 10.08 3.75 1.66
N ALA A 32 9.65 3.75 2.91
CA ALA A 32 9.04 4.92 3.55
C ALA A 32 10.02 6.08 3.79
N ALA A 33 11.32 5.80 3.86
CA ALA A 33 12.35 6.82 3.99
C ALA A 33 12.77 7.45 2.65
N ILE A 34 12.46 6.79 1.52
CA ILE A 34 12.75 7.30 0.18
C ILE A 34 11.67 8.29 -0.22
N THR A 35 12.02 9.57 -0.26
CA THR A 35 11.13 10.64 -0.76
C THR A 35 11.13 10.67 -2.28
N ILE A 36 9.99 11.04 -2.87
CA ILE A 36 9.88 11.17 -4.33
C ILE A 36 10.69 12.39 -4.79
N PRO A 37 11.62 12.23 -5.74
CA PRO A 37 12.32 13.35 -6.33
C PRO A 37 11.34 14.36 -6.94
N SER A 38 11.67 15.62 -6.98
CA SER A 38 10.84 16.73 -7.48
C SER A 38 9.68 17.15 -6.57
N VAL A 39 9.59 16.61 -5.34
CA VAL A 39 8.61 17.04 -4.34
C VAL A 39 9.34 17.78 -3.21
N ASN A 40 8.90 19.01 -2.96
CA ASN A 40 9.42 19.82 -1.86
C ASN A 40 8.65 19.48 -0.57
N THR A 41 9.22 18.58 0.22
CA THR A 41 8.60 18.13 1.49
C THR A 41 8.66 19.19 2.59
N GLY A 42 9.51 20.22 2.47
CA GLY A 42 9.60 21.33 3.42
C GLY A 42 8.31 22.14 3.51
N ALA A 43 7.54 22.22 2.43
CA ALA A 43 6.24 22.89 2.43
C ALA A 43 5.17 22.12 3.24
N LEU A 44 5.30 20.80 3.36
CA LEU A 44 4.37 19.94 4.10
C LEU A 44 4.66 19.90 5.61
N SER A 45 5.92 20.10 6.01
CA SER A 45 6.32 20.12 7.42
C SER A 45 6.02 21.44 8.13
N SER A 46 5.70 22.50 7.38
CA SER A 46 5.30 23.79 7.95
C SER A 46 3.83 23.75 8.41
N SER A 47 3.66 23.42 9.66
CA SER A 47 2.60 23.70 10.63
C SER A 47 1.10 23.48 10.33
N ASP A 48 0.58 23.69 9.14
CA ASP A 48 -0.87 23.58 8.90
C ASP A 48 -1.28 22.25 8.24
N ALA A 49 -0.37 21.60 7.52
CA ALA A 49 -0.62 20.31 6.89
C ALA A 49 -0.71 19.15 7.90
N THR A 50 -0.13 19.33 9.09
CA THR A 50 -0.16 18.30 10.18
C THR A 50 -1.41 18.41 11.04
N ASN A 51 -2.18 19.50 10.92
CA ASN A 51 -3.41 19.70 11.67
C ASN A 51 -4.63 19.22 10.86
N GLY A 52 -5.53 18.48 11.49
CA GLY A 52 -6.76 17.99 10.88
C GLY A 52 -6.66 16.57 10.31
N ILE A 53 -7.44 16.30 9.29
CA ILE A 53 -7.59 14.95 8.68
C ILE A 53 -6.24 14.43 8.13
N PHE A 54 -5.45 15.30 7.52
CA PHE A 54 -4.13 14.92 6.98
C PHE A 54 -3.13 14.54 8.07
N GLY A 55 -3.18 15.20 9.25
CA GLY A 55 -2.36 14.81 10.40
C GLY A 55 -2.70 13.41 10.90
N ILE A 56 -3.98 13.05 10.96
CA ILE A 56 -4.43 11.71 11.35
C ILE A 56 -3.98 10.68 10.31
N MET A 57 -4.14 10.97 9.02
CA MET A 57 -3.69 10.08 7.93
C MET A 57 -2.16 9.90 7.96
N ASN A 58 -1.41 10.95 8.26
CA ASN A 58 0.04 10.89 8.38
C ASN A 58 0.48 10.01 9.57
N LEU A 59 -0.18 10.14 10.71
CA LEU A 59 0.07 9.28 11.87
C LEU A 59 -0.22 7.81 11.58
N LEU A 60 -1.35 7.51 10.94
CA LEU A 60 -1.73 6.15 10.54
C LEU A 60 -0.77 5.57 9.48
N GLY A 61 -0.27 6.41 8.58
CA GLY A 61 0.72 6.05 7.58
C GLY A 61 2.17 5.98 8.09
N GLY A 62 2.42 6.25 9.38
CA GLY A 62 3.77 6.25 9.94
C GLY A 62 4.67 7.36 9.40
N GLY A 63 4.12 8.54 9.08
CA GLY A 63 4.85 9.70 8.58
C GLY A 63 5.22 9.64 7.09
N THR A 64 4.67 8.67 6.34
CA THR A 64 4.97 8.50 4.92
C THR A 64 4.35 9.58 4.04
N LEU A 65 3.19 10.11 4.46
CA LEU A 65 2.46 11.13 3.72
C LEU A 65 3.17 12.49 3.77
N GLU A 66 3.63 12.90 4.94
CA GLU A 66 4.39 14.14 5.15
C GLU A 66 5.70 14.18 4.34
N ARG A 67 6.33 13.02 4.21
CA ARG A 67 7.56 12.86 3.42
C ARG A 67 7.31 12.64 1.94
N PHE A 68 6.06 12.51 1.53
CA PHE A 68 5.67 12.16 0.16
C PHE A 68 6.55 10.99 -0.37
N SER A 69 6.59 9.94 0.43
CA SER A 69 7.47 8.79 0.16
C SER A 69 6.89 7.87 -0.90
N LEU A 70 7.71 6.93 -1.36
CA LEU A 70 7.30 5.85 -2.28
C LEU A 70 6.05 5.12 -1.81
N PHE A 71 5.88 4.96 -0.48
CA PHE A 71 4.74 4.29 0.14
C PHE A 71 3.69 5.26 0.71
N SER A 72 3.58 6.49 0.23
CA SER A 72 2.58 7.47 0.70
C SER A 72 1.15 6.98 0.59
N LEU A 73 0.79 6.26 -0.49
CA LEU A 73 -0.51 5.60 -0.60
C LEU A 73 -0.62 4.37 0.31
N GLY A 74 0.50 3.78 0.73
CA GLY A 74 0.55 2.58 1.55
C GLY A 74 -0.22 1.42 0.94
N VAL A 75 -0.96 0.71 1.79
CA VAL A 75 -1.79 -0.47 1.42
C VAL A 75 -3.23 -0.07 1.10
N SER A 76 -3.58 1.21 1.23
CA SER A 76 -4.96 1.71 1.10
C SER A 76 -5.63 1.32 -0.22
N PRO A 77 -5.00 1.51 -1.42
CA PRO A 77 -5.62 1.12 -2.68
C PRO A 77 -5.93 -0.37 -2.77
N TYR A 78 -5.06 -1.21 -2.18
CA TYR A 78 -5.26 -2.66 -2.17
C TYR A 78 -6.41 -3.08 -1.25
N ILE A 79 -6.47 -2.53 -0.03
CA ILE A 79 -7.56 -2.84 0.91
C ILE A 79 -8.90 -2.44 0.29
N THR A 80 -8.99 -1.23 -0.28
CA THR A 80 -10.19 -0.74 -0.93
C THR A 80 -10.60 -1.63 -2.10
N SER A 81 -9.68 -1.97 -2.99
CA SER A 81 -9.97 -2.84 -4.14
C SER A 81 -10.38 -4.25 -3.71
N SER A 82 -9.74 -4.79 -2.68
CA SER A 82 -10.07 -6.11 -2.13
C SER A 82 -11.48 -6.15 -1.57
N ILE A 83 -11.88 -5.11 -0.82
CA ILE A 83 -13.25 -4.98 -0.30
C ILE A 83 -14.26 -4.83 -1.44
N ILE A 84 -13.97 -3.98 -2.43
CA ILE A 84 -14.85 -3.79 -3.59
C ILE A 84 -15.07 -5.12 -4.32
N ILE A 85 -14.00 -5.84 -4.64
CA ILE A 85 -14.09 -7.12 -5.34
C ILE A 85 -14.79 -8.19 -4.47
N GLU A 86 -14.59 -8.18 -3.15
CA GLU A 86 -15.28 -9.07 -2.22
C GLU A 86 -16.79 -8.81 -2.26
N LEU A 87 -17.21 -7.55 -2.14
CA LEU A 87 -18.61 -7.16 -2.19
C LEU A 87 -19.25 -7.47 -3.55
N LEU A 88 -18.56 -7.19 -4.65
CA LEU A 88 -19.04 -7.51 -6.00
C LEU A 88 -19.14 -9.03 -6.25
N SER A 89 -18.36 -9.83 -5.53
CA SER A 89 -18.43 -11.30 -5.59
C SER A 89 -19.58 -11.91 -4.78
N MET A 90 -20.26 -11.10 -3.96
CA MET A 90 -21.46 -11.49 -3.19
C MET A 90 -22.73 -11.29 -4.03
N ASP A 91 -22.85 -12.09 -5.10
CA ASP A 91 -24.04 -12.16 -5.98
C ASP A 91 -24.42 -10.87 -6.74
N VAL A 92 -23.58 -9.82 -6.70
CA VAL A 92 -23.79 -8.59 -7.50
C VAL A 92 -23.39 -8.84 -8.96
N ILE A 93 -22.26 -9.51 -9.18
CA ILE A 93 -21.81 -9.88 -10.53
C ILE A 93 -21.77 -11.40 -10.63
N PRO A 94 -22.63 -12.03 -11.48
CA PRO A 94 -22.72 -13.49 -11.60
C PRO A 94 -21.39 -14.18 -11.95
N ALA A 95 -20.56 -13.52 -12.76
CA ALA A 95 -19.25 -14.06 -13.14
C ALA A 95 -18.27 -14.14 -11.94
N LEU A 96 -18.29 -13.14 -11.04
CA LEU A 96 -17.46 -13.14 -9.84
C LEU A 96 -17.97 -14.12 -8.77
N SER A 97 -19.29 -14.29 -8.67
CA SER A 97 -19.87 -15.27 -7.75
C SER A 97 -19.58 -16.71 -8.17
N GLN A 98 -19.50 -16.99 -9.47
CA GLN A 98 -19.06 -18.29 -9.99
C GLN A 98 -17.60 -18.58 -9.61
N TRP A 99 -16.71 -17.61 -9.70
CA TRP A 99 -15.30 -17.81 -9.29
C TRP A 99 -15.16 -18.12 -7.80
N ARG A 100 -16.05 -17.61 -6.97
CA ARG A 100 -16.12 -17.97 -5.55
C ARG A 100 -16.44 -19.46 -5.34
N LYS A 101 -17.26 -20.04 -6.22
CA LYS A 101 -17.63 -21.47 -6.21
C LYS A 101 -16.56 -22.38 -6.81
N GLU A 102 -15.68 -21.84 -7.68
CA GLU A 102 -14.58 -22.58 -8.34
C GLU A 102 -13.39 -22.90 -7.41
N GLY A 103 -13.44 -22.52 -6.13
CA GLY A 103 -12.37 -22.81 -5.16
C GLY A 103 -11.04 -22.14 -5.48
N ASN A 104 -9.94 -22.91 -5.51
CA ASN A 104 -8.58 -22.38 -5.67
C ASN A 104 -8.35 -21.73 -7.04
N THR A 105 -8.97 -22.19 -8.10
CA THR A 105 -8.85 -21.63 -9.45
C THR A 105 -9.55 -20.27 -9.54
N GLY A 106 -10.73 -20.16 -8.96
CA GLY A 106 -11.48 -18.91 -8.89
C GLY A 106 -10.78 -17.87 -8.02
N LYS A 107 -10.15 -18.30 -6.92
CA LYS A 107 -9.35 -17.40 -6.07
C LYS A 107 -8.20 -16.75 -6.83
N LYS A 108 -7.47 -17.52 -7.66
CA LYS A 108 -6.40 -16.97 -8.51
C LYS A 108 -6.92 -15.93 -9.53
N LYS A 109 -8.10 -16.17 -10.12
CA LYS A 109 -8.75 -15.23 -11.04
C LYS A 109 -9.14 -13.94 -10.30
N LYS A 110 -9.77 -14.07 -9.12
CA LYS A 110 -10.15 -12.97 -8.25
C LYS A 110 -8.94 -12.11 -7.86
N ASP A 111 -7.85 -12.73 -7.40
CA ASP A 111 -6.63 -12.03 -7.01
C ASP A 111 -6.03 -11.23 -8.18
N ARG A 112 -6.10 -11.78 -9.40
CA ARG A 112 -5.63 -11.08 -10.61
C ARG A 112 -6.46 -9.82 -10.89
N VAL A 113 -7.77 -9.92 -10.83
CA VAL A 113 -8.67 -8.76 -11.03
C VAL A 113 -8.46 -7.73 -9.93
N THR A 114 -8.34 -8.16 -8.67
CA THR A 114 -8.04 -7.26 -7.56
C THR A 114 -6.76 -6.46 -7.80
N ARG A 115 -5.71 -7.07 -8.34
CA ARG A 115 -4.45 -6.36 -8.67
C ARG A 115 -4.66 -5.27 -9.73
N TYR A 116 -5.42 -5.55 -10.79
CA TYR A 116 -5.71 -4.53 -11.82
C TYR A 116 -6.54 -3.38 -11.25
N VAL A 117 -7.56 -3.69 -10.44
CA VAL A 117 -8.39 -2.67 -9.78
C VAL A 117 -7.55 -1.86 -8.78
N THR A 118 -6.63 -2.50 -8.05
CA THR A 118 -5.68 -1.82 -7.16
C THR A 118 -4.81 -0.83 -7.92
N LEU A 119 -4.29 -1.25 -9.09
CA LEU A 119 -3.44 -0.39 -9.92
C LEU A 119 -4.21 0.84 -10.41
N PHE A 120 -5.44 0.65 -10.86
CA PHE A 120 -6.32 1.75 -11.27
C PHE A 120 -6.64 2.70 -10.10
N LEU A 121 -7.01 2.15 -8.93
CA LEU A 121 -7.28 2.96 -7.74
C LEU A 121 -6.03 3.68 -7.22
N ALA A 122 -4.87 3.04 -7.28
CA ALA A 122 -3.60 3.68 -6.90
C ALA A 122 -3.27 4.87 -7.82
N ALA A 123 -3.51 4.74 -9.13
CA ALA A 123 -3.34 5.85 -10.08
C ALA A 123 -4.29 7.00 -9.77
N LEU A 124 -5.57 6.68 -9.53
CA LEU A 124 -6.60 7.68 -9.25
C LEU A 124 -6.32 8.39 -7.91
N GLN A 125 -6.08 7.62 -6.85
CA GLN A 125 -5.78 8.18 -5.52
C GLN A 125 -4.46 8.97 -5.51
N GLY A 126 -3.42 8.46 -6.16
CA GLY A 126 -2.14 9.15 -6.31
C GLY A 126 -2.27 10.46 -7.07
N GLY A 127 -3.04 10.47 -8.16
CA GLY A 127 -3.31 11.67 -8.94
C GLY A 127 -4.07 12.73 -8.15
N VAL A 128 -5.16 12.33 -7.49
CA VAL A 128 -5.96 13.23 -6.64
C VAL A 128 -5.13 13.78 -5.48
N LEU A 129 -4.36 12.91 -4.81
CA LEU A 129 -3.52 13.32 -3.69
C LEU A 129 -2.46 14.32 -4.14
N THR A 130 -1.73 14.03 -5.22
CA THR A 130 -0.70 14.92 -5.76
C THR A 130 -1.29 16.27 -6.17
N TYR A 131 -2.44 16.26 -6.84
CA TYR A 131 -3.14 17.49 -7.25
C TYR A 131 -3.62 18.32 -6.05
N ALA A 132 -4.19 17.66 -5.04
CA ALA A 132 -4.68 18.33 -3.83
C ALA A 132 -3.54 19.00 -3.04
N PHE A 133 -2.40 18.32 -2.91
CA PHE A 133 -1.24 18.87 -2.22
C PHE A 133 -0.54 19.95 -3.03
N ASP A 134 -0.48 19.84 -4.36
CA ASP A 134 0.13 20.87 -5.20
C ASP A 134 -0.70 22.17 -5.17
N ASN A 135 -2.02 22.08 -5.25
CA ASN A 135 -2.90 23.26 -5.15
C ASN A 135 -2.86 23.90 -3.76
N GLY A 136 -2.76 23.09 -2.70
CA GLY A 136 -2.75 23.60 -1.32
C GLY A 136 -1.41 24.14 -0.88
N TYR A 137 -0.33 23.46 -1.21
CA TYR A 137 0.99 23.69 -0.61
C TYR A 137 2.12 23.92 -1.64
N LYS A 138 1.83 23.87 -2.95
CA LYS A 138 2.80 23.99 -4.05
C LYS A 138 4.03 23.10 -3.83
N ILE A 139 3.76 21.81 -3.65
CA ILE A 139 4.79 20.82 -3.32
C ILE A 139 5.67 20.43 -4.51
N LEU A 140 5.18 20.63 -5.74
CA LEU A 140 5.93 20.28 -6.94
C LEU A 140 6.91 21.40 -7.31
N ALA A 141 8.15 21.02 -7.61
CA ALA A 141 9.16 21.94 -8.09
C ALA A 141 8.77 22.59 -9.44
N ASP A 142 8.14 21.78 -10.31
CA ASP A 142 7.55 22.20 -11.56
C ASP A 142 6.15 21.62 -11.69
N SER A 143 5.11 22.47 -11.86
CA SER A 143 3.72 22.04 -12.10
C SER A 143 3.50 21.58 -13.55
N SER A 144 4.49 20.88 -14.12
CA SER A 144 4.40 20.29 -15.46
C SER A 144 3.59 18.99 -15.41
N ILE A 145 2.80 18.72 -16.45
CA ILE A 145 2.04 17.47 -16.56
C ILE A 145 2.92 16.22 -16.50
N TRP A 146 4.17 16.32 -16.96
CA TRP A 146 5.15 15.24 -16.88
C TRP A 146 5.56 14.92 -15.45
N THR A 147 5.68 15.94 -14.60
CA THR A 147 5.99 15.78 -13.18
C THR A 147 4.85 15.08 -12.44
N TYR A 148 3.59 15.44 -12.74
CA TYR A 148 2.42 14.74 -12.19
C TYR A 148 2.40 13.26 -12.59
N ILE A 149 2.60 12.95 -13.87
CA ILE A 149 2.64 11.56 -14.37
C ILE A 149 3.77 10.79 -13.67
N TYR A 150 4.95 11.38 -13.54
CA TYR A 150 6.10 10.78 -12.90
C TYR A 150 5.84 10.44 -11.43
N VAL A 151 5.30 11.38 -10.66
CA VAL A 151 4.96 11.19 -9.24
C VAL A 151 3.92 10.09 -9.07
N VAL A 152 2.85 10.10 -9.89
CA VAL A 152 1.80 9.08 -9.85
C VAL A 152 2.35 7.70 -10.18
N LEU A 153 3.22 7.58 -11.19
CA LEU A 153 3.87 6.31 -11.54
C LEU A 153 4.73 5.76 -10.41
N ILE A 154 5.48 6.61 -9.71
CA ILE A 154 6.29 6.20 -8.56
C ILE A 154 5.39 5.71 -7.43
N MET A 155 4.30 6.44 -7.12
CA MET A 155 3.34 6.03 -6.09
C MET A 155 2.64 4.71 -6.44
N MET A 156 2.29 4.51 -7.72
CA MET A 156 1.76 3.23 -8.20
C MET A 156 2.76 2.09 -8.03
N ALA A 157 4.01 2.31 -8.38
CA ALA A 157 5.07 1.32 -8.22
C ALA A 157 5.26 0.95 -6.73
N GLY A 158 5.22 1.94 -5.84
CA GLY A 158 5.29 1.72 -4.39
C GLY A 158 4.12 0.90 -3.86
N SER A 159 2.89 1.21 -4.27
CA SER A 159 1.71 0.44 -3.86
C SER A 159 1.75 -1.00 -4.40
N MET A 160 2.26 -1.22 -5.62
CA MET A 160 2.45 -2.55 -6.18
C MET A 160 3.54 -3.35 -5.45
N LEU A 161 4.64 -2.71 -5.09
CA LEU A 161 5.69 -3.35 -4.29
C LEU A 161 5.15 -3.78 -2.92
N SER A 162 4.37 -2.91 -2.27
CA SER A 162 3.68 -3.23 -1.02
C SER A 162 2.71 -4.42 -1.18
N LEU A 163 1.96 -4.46 -2.28
CA LEU A 163 1.04 -5.55 -2.58
C LEU A 163 1.75 -6.90 -2.77
N ILE A 164 2.89 -6.92 -3.48
CA ILE A 164 3.68 -8.14 -3.68
C ILE A 164 4.13 -8.69 -2.33
N HIS A 165 4.65 -7.84 -1.45
CA HIS A 165 5.10 -8.24 -0.12
C HIS A 165 3.97 -8.78 0.78
N ILE A 166 2.73 -8.25 0.65
CA ILE A 166 1.57 -8.72 1.42
C ILE A 166 1.00 -10.03 0.86
N SER A 167 1.03 -10.22 -0.46
CA SER A 167 0.42 -11.39 -1.10
C SER A 167 1.29 -12.65 -1.09
N GLU A 168 2.60 -12.51 -0.94
CA GLU A 168 3.54 -13.64 -0.98
C GLU A 168 3.44 -14.61 0.21
N PRO A 169 3.33 -14.15 1.50
CA PRO A 169 3.22 -15.07 2.62
C PRO A 169 1.95 -15.91 2.63
N THR A 170 0.85 -15.40 2.07
CA THR A 170 -0.40 -16.14 1.97
C THR A 170 -0.31 -17.28 0.93
N ARG A 171 0.60 -17.19 -0.02
CA ARG A 171 0.82 -18.20 -1.05
C ARG A 171 1.59 -19.42 -0.53
N HIS A 172 2.56 -19.20 0.36
CA HIS A 172 3.32 -20.28 0.99
C HIS A 172 2.53 -21.04 2.06
N ALA A 173 1.59 -20.38 2.74
CA ALA A 173 0.73 -21.03 3.75
C ALA A 173 -0.35 -21.94 3.14
N GLN A 174 -0.54 -21.97 1.83
CA GLN A 174 -1.53 -22.80 1.12
C GLN A 174 -0.95 -24.06 0.47
N ILE A 175 0.35 -24.30 0.58
CA ILE A 175 1.05 -25.44 -0.06
C ILE A 175 1.44 -26.50 0.99
N SER A 176 1.22 -26.24 2.28
CA SER A 176 1.46 -27.21 3.37
C SER A 176 0.18 -27.85 3.89
#